data_1c6dfe9d2d3ce45c1d332c83cdb5b239
#
_entry.id   1c6dfe9d2d3ce45c1d332c83cdb5b239
#
_cell.length_a   1.000
_cell.length_b   1.000
_cell.length_c   1.000
_cell.angle_alpha   90.00
_cell.angle_beta   90.00
_cell.angle_gamma   90.00
#
_symmetry.space_group_name_H-M   'P 1'
#
loop_
_entity.id
_entity.type
_entity.pdbx_description
1 polymer ?
#
loop_
_entity_poly.entity_id
_entity_poly.type
_entity_poly.pdbx_seq_one_letter_code
_entity_poly.pdbx_strand_id
1 'polypeptide(L)'
;MTEAIKERVGALLATGLRNYWYPVLPSWRLHAAPLGITRLGENIVLWRDKDGTLHAIEDRCPHRGARLSLGWNLGDRVACWYHGIEINGSGTVTNVPAVKACPLEGQQCLKHYPVQETRGGIFVWFGDALHSEPSPLELPEQLASDDWASMLCTAMWECNHQYAVDNVMDPMHGAYLHARSHSMAMGDKQAEMRVKKTPHGIMFEKIGQREVNFDWVELADTGSMWMRLSIPYQKKHGPGGSFYIIGYATPIDENHVQVFFWRCRKVSGWQRDTWRFLYRNRLEGLHWEVLEQDHVVLENLAPNARQNEFLYQHDTGMARVRRMFEQKAEAQLAALDAVAKPSATTV
;
A
#
# COMPACT_ATOMS: atom_id res chain seq x y z
N MET A 1 0.65 22.45 -19.24
CA MET A 1 1.62 21.35 -19.04
C MET A 1 2.08 20.85 -20.41
N THR A 2 3.41 20.72 -20.61
CA THR A 2 3.96 20.17 -21.86
C THR A 2 3.69 18.67 -21.95
N GLU A 3 3.72 18.09 -23.14
CA GLU A 3 3.50 16.64 -23.32
C GLU A 3 4.53 15.81 -22.55
N ALA A 4 5.80 16.20 -22.57
CA ALA A 4 6.87 15.55 -21.81
C ALA A 4 6.62 15.55 -20.27
N ILE A 5 6.02 16.62 -19.73
CA ILE A 5 5.65 16.65 -18.30
C ILE A 5 4.47 15.71 -18.04
N LYS A 6 3.49 15.63 -18.91
CA LYS A 6 2.36 14.70 -18.78
C LYS A 6 2.83 13.24 -18.78
N GLU A 7 3.73 12.90 -19.69
CA GLU A 7 4.30 11.55 -19.78
C GLU A 7 5.03 11.17 -18.46
N ARG A 8 5.88 12.07 -17.93
CA ARG A 8 6.57 11.85 -16.65
C ARG A 8 5.59 11.72 -15.47
N VAL A 9 4.55 12.56 -15.43
CA VAL A 9 3.49 12.46 -14.43
C VAL A 9 2.78 11.12 -14.56
N GLY A 10 2.41 10.72 -15.76
CA GLY A 10 1.80 9.42 -16.04
C GLY A 10 2.66 8.24 -15.57
N ALA A 11 3.95 8.26 -15.87
CA ALA A 11 4.90 7.22 -15.45
C ALA A 11 5.03 7.14 -13.91
N LEU A 12 5.13 8.30 -13.24
CA LEU A 12 5.18 8.33 -11.77
C LEU A 12 3.87 7.81 -11.15
N LEU A 13 2.73 8.19 -11.71
CA LEU A 13 1.43 7.70 -11.24
C LEU A 13 1.23 6.20 -11.52
N ALA A 14 1.75 5.69 -12.61
CA ALA A 14 1.65 4.27 -12.94
C ALA A 14 2.40 3.38 -11.93
N THR A 15 3.56 3.85 -11.44
CA THR A 15 4.41 3.11 -10.50
C THR A 15 4.21 3.52 -9.03
N GLY A 16 3.48 4.60 -8.75
CA GLY A 16 3.16 5.09 -7.41
C GLY A 16 3.98 6.29 -6.96
N LEU A 17 3.34 7.18 -6.20
CA LEU A 17 3.94 8.38 -5.64
C LEU A 17 5.07 8.04 -4.66
N ARG A 18 6.10 8.89 -4.62
CA ARG A 18 7.20 8.79 -3.65
C ARG A 18 6.87 9.59 -2.39
N ASN A 19 7.72 9.42 -1.38
CA ASN A 19 7.61 10.08 -0.07
C ASN A 19 6.37 9.62 0.71
N TYR A 20 6.13 8.29 0.66
CA TYR A 20 5.06 7.62 1.38
C TYR A 20 5.50 6.28 1.96
N TRP A 21 4.87 5.92 3.07
CA TRP A 21 4.87 4.57 3.60
C TRP A 21 3.87 3.69 2.85
N TYR A 22 4.33 2.55 2.39
CA TYR A 22 3.48 1.52 1.77
C TYR A 22 3.59 0.21 2.55
N PRO A 23 2.49 -0.46 2.87
CA PRO A 23 2.56 -1.86 3.31
C PRO A 23 3.03 -2.71 2.12
N VAL A 24 4.08 -3.49 2.33
CA VAL A 24 4.73 -4.23 1.23
C VAL A 24 4.58 -5.74 1.36
N LEU A 25 4.41 -6.23 2.59
CA LEU A 25 4.37 -7.65 2.89
C LEU A 25 3.60 -7.91 4.18
N PRO A 26 2.75 -8.96 4.27
CA PRO A 26 2.27 -9.41 5.56
C PRO A 26 3.40 -10.08 6.34
N SER A 27 3.50 -9.77 7.65
CA SER A 27 4.58 -10.20 8.52
C SER A 27 4.83 -11.72 8.53
N TRP A 28 3.74 -12.50 8.41
CA TRP A 28 3.82 -13.97 8.42
C TRP A 28 4.46 -14.58 7.17
N ARG A 29 4.69 -13.80 6.11
CA ARG A 29 5.40 -14.26 4.91
C ARG A 29 6.91 -14.09 4.98
N LEU A 30 7.41 -13.30 5.94
CA LEU A 30 8.85 -13.10 6.12
C LEU A 30 9.38 -14.12 7.13
N HIS A 31 9.99 -15.16 6.63
CA HIS A 31 10.62 -16.25 7.40
C HIS A 31 12.10 -16.00 7.63
N ALA A 32 12.86 -17.04 7.98
CA ALA A 32 14.29 -16.94 8.27
C ALA A 32 15.17 -16.58 7.06
N ALA A 33 14.77 -16.98 5.84
CA ALA A 33 15.51 -16.66 4.62
C ALA A 33 15.22 -15.22 4.16
N PRO A 34 16.17 -14.56 3.47
CA PRO A 34 15.89 -13.30 2.80
C PRO A 34 14.76 -13.47 1.78
N LEU A 35 13.89 -12.49 1.67
CA LEU A 35 12.74 -12.52 0.76
C LEU A 35 12.81 -11.34 -0.21
N GLY A 36 12.89 -11.64 -1.51
CA GLY A 36 12.81 -10.63 -2.57
C GLY A 36 11.37 -10.32 -2.94
N ILE A 37 11.06 -9.04 -3.07
CA ILE A 37 9.78 -8.54 -3.57
C ILE A 37 10.01 -7.40 -4.56
N THR A 38 9.01 -7.12 -5.39
CA THR A 38 8.96 -5.91 -6.22
C THR A 38 7.87 -4.99 -5.69
N ARG A 39 8.16 -3.71 -5.47
CA ARG A 39 7.17 -2.68 -5.11
C ARG A 39 7.56 -1.35 -5.75
N LEU A 40 6.59 -0.62 -6.25
CA LEU A 40 6.80 0.65 -6.98
C LEU A 40 7.85 0.52 -8.11
N GLY A 41 7.91 -0.66 -8.76
CA GLY A 41 8.92 -0.99 -9.77
C GLY A 41 10.32 -1.28 -9.23
N GLU A 42 10.56 -1.20 -7.92
CA GLU A 42 11.87 -1.45 -7.31
C GLU A 42 11.93 -2.87 -6.71
N ASN A 43 13.05 -3.56 -6.97
CA ASN A 43 13.32 -4.86 -6.36
C ASN A 43 13.99 -4.67 -5.01
N ILE A 44 13.38 -5.23 -3.97
CA ILE A 44 13.79 -5.06 -2.57
C ILE A 44 13.97 -6.44 -1.95
N VAL A 45 15.04 -6.63 -1.20
CA VAL A 45 15.21 -7.78 -0.32
C VAL A 45 14.92 -7.39 1.11
N LEU A 46 14.07 -8.17 1.77
CA LEU A 46 13.75 -8.04 3.19
C LEU A 46 14.29 -9.24 3.94
N TRP A 47 14.79 -9.00 5.14
CA TRP A 47 15.13 -10.08 6.07
C TRP A 47 14.99 -9.58 7.52
N ARG A 48 15.03 -10.54 8.43
CA ARG A 48 14.98 -10.29 9.87
C ARG A 48 16.25 -10.81 10.51
N ASP A 49 16.91 -9.98 11.31
CA ASP A 49 18.07 -10.41 12.06
C ASP A 49 17.71 -11.30 13.26
N LYS A 50 18.72 -11.70 14.03
CA LYS A 50 18.53 -12.58 15.20
C LYS A 50 17.74 -11.94 16.33
N ASP A 51 17.76 -10.61 16.42
CA ASP A 51 17.07 -9.83 17.43
C ASP A 51 15.64 -9.46 16.96
N GLY A 52 15.27 -9.86 15.76
CA GLY A 52 13.97 -9.59 15.16
C GLY A 52 13.89 -8.27 14.39
N THR A 53 15.00 -7.52 14.32
CA THR A 53 15.05 -6.25 13.56
C THR A 53 14.87 -6.50 12.08
N LEU A 54 14.02 -5.68 11.45
CA LEU A 54 13.79 -5.74 10.02
C LEU A 54 14.80 -4.90 9.26
N HIS A 55 15.24 -5.44 8.14
CA HIS A 55 16.08 -4.75 7.18
C HIS A 55 15.47 -4.82 5.78
N ALA A 56 15.68 -3.76 5.00
CA ALA A 56 15.24 -3.67 3.61
C ALA A 56 16.27 -2.90 2.80
N ILE A 57 16.82 -3.54 1.77
CA ILE A 57 17.78 -2.92 0.83
C ILE A 57 17.41 -3.28 -0.61
N GLU A 58 18.04 -2.62 -1.58
CA GLU A 58 17.95 -2.97 -3.00
C GLU A 58 18.35 -4.44 -3.21
N ASP A 59 17.53 -5.23 -3.89
CA ASP A 59 17.76 -6.67 -4.15
C ASP A 59 18.73 -6.87 -5.33
N ARG A 60 19.95 -6.36 -5.19
CA ARG A 60 20.97 -6.41 -6.22
C ARG A 60 22.38 -6.40 -5.62
N CYS A 61 23.15 -7.44 -5.87
CA CYS A 61 24.57 -7.45 -5.46
C CYS A 61 25.36 -6.41 -6.27
N PRO A 62 26.15 -5.52 -5.62
CA PRO A 62 26.91 -4.47 -6.31
C PRO A 62 27.98 -5.00 -7.28
N HIS A 63 28.39 -6.28 -7.13
CA HIS A 63 29.40 -6.88 -8.00
C HIS A 63 28.90 -7.11 -9.44
N ARG A 64 27.85 -7.92 -9.61
CA ARG A 64 27.31 -8.32 -10.93
C ARG A 64 25.79 -8.41 -10.97
N GLY A 65 25.11 -7.76 -10.07
CA GLY A 65 23.65 -7.66 -10.11
C GLY A 65 22.87 -8.91 -9.70
N ALA A 66 23.52 -9.93 -9.11
CA ALA A 66 22.81 -11.10 -8.61
C ALA A 66 21.84 -10.70 -7.51
N ARG A 67 20.63 -11.31 -7.46
CA ARG A 67 19.66 -11.05 -6.41
C ARG A 67 20.19 -11.51 -5.05
N LEU A 68 20.17 -10.61 -4.08
CA LEU A 68 20.58 -10.90 -2.69
C LEU A 68 19.57 -11.76 -1.96
N SER A 69 18.31 -11.71 -2.37
CA SER A 69 17.23 -12.55 -1.87
C SER A 69 17.44 -14.05 -2.15
N LEU A 70 18.30 -14.41 -3.07
CA LEU A 70 18.73 -15.80 -3.31
C LEU A 70 19.86 -16.26 -2.36
N GLY A 71 20.41 -15.34 -1.57
CA GLY A 71 21.56 -15.58 -0.72
C GLY A 71 21.20 -16.03 0.70
N TRP A 72 22.10 -15.75 1.62
CA TRP A 72 21.96 -16.20 3.00
C TRP A 72 21.73 -15.01 3.95
N ASN A 73 20.86 -15.23 4.91
CA ASN A 73 20.70 -14.35 6.07
C ASN A 73 21.78 -14.71 7.12
N LEU A 74 22.68 -13.78 7.38
CA LEU A 74 23.72 -13.93 8.39
C LEU A 74 23.41 -13.19 9.70
N GLY A 75 22.18 -12.67 9.85
CA GLY A 75 21.72 -11.84 10.96
C GLY A 75 21.63 -10.38 10.52
N ASP A 76 22.56 -9.55 10.97
CA ASP A 76 22.62 -8.11 10.65
C ASP A 76 22.95 -7.80 9.17
N ARG A 77 23.18 -8.82 8.35
CA ARG A 77 23.57 -8.71 6.93
C ARG A 77 23.11 -9.90 6.10
N VAL A 78 23.12 -9.73 4.80
CA VAL A 78 22.90 -10.79 3.81
C VAL A 78 24.17 -11.07 3.02
N ALA A 79 24.40 -12.33 2.66
CA ALA A 79 25.51 -12.74 1.82
C ALA A 79 25.02 -13.13 0.43
N CYS A 80 25.63 -12.58 -0.61
CA CYS A 80 25.32 -12.91 -1.99
C CYS A 80 25.69 -14.36 -2.31
N TRP A 81 24.74 -15.11 -2.86
CA TRP A 81 24.95 -16.53 -3.19
C TRP A 81 26.03 -16.76 -4.26
N TYR A 82 26.31 -15.72 -5.09
CA TYR A 82 27.24 -15.90 -6.21
C TYR A 82 28.71 -15.92 -5.77
N HIS A 83 29.16 -14.98 -4.90
CA HIS A 83 30.55 -14.89 -4.44
C HIS A 83 30.71 -14.58 -2.95
N GLY A 84 29.63 -14.71 -2.17
CA GLY A 84 29.69 -14.53 -0.72
C GLY A 84 29.83 -13.10 -0.23
N ILE A 85 29.73 -12.09 -1.10
CA ILE A 85 29.85 -10.67 -0.68
C ILE A 85 28.73 -10.37 0.34
N GLU A 86 29.13 -9.81 1.49
CA GLU A 86 28.24 -9.52 2.61
C GLU A 86 27.86 -8.04 2.63
N ILE A 87 26.56 -7.76 2.77
CA ILE A 87 26.00 -6.40 2.77
C ILE A 87 25.07 -6.27 3.98
N ASN A 88 25.26 -5.22 4.78
CA ASN A 88 24.44 -4.95 5.95
C ASN A 88 23.12 -4.20 5.61
N GLY A 89 22.28 -3.96 6.63
CA GLY A 89 20.97 -3.30 6.48
C GLY A 89 21.05 -1.84 6.04
N SER A 90 22.21 -1.18 6.05
CA SER A 90 22.41 0.16 5.48
C SER A 90 22.81 0.14 3.99
N GLY A 91 22.95 -1.04 3.38
CA GLY A 91 23.42 -1.18 2.01
C GLY A 91 24.94 -1.09 1.87
N THR A 92 25.70 -1.19 2.97
CA THR A 92 27.16 -1.12 3.00
C THR A 92 27.76 -2.52 2.84
N VAL A 93 28.75 -2.67 1.97
CA VAL A 93 29.53 -3.89 1.83
C VAL A 93 30.43 -4.06 3.08
N THR A 94 30.23 -5.14 3.82
CA THR A 94 30.94 -5.41 5.07
C THR A 94 32.08 -6.40 4.92
N ASN A 95 32.02 -7.30 3.91
CA ASN A 95 33.03 -8.31 3.69
C ASN A 95 33.01 -8.81 2.23
N VAL A 96 34.19 -9.04 1.66
CA VAL A 96 34.40 -9.66 0.35
C VAL A 96 35.31 -10.89 0.53
N PRO A 97 34.76 -12.07 0.86
CA PRO A 97 35.51 -13.22 1.36
C PRO A 97 36.52 -13.83 0.35
N ALA A 98 36.37 -13.50 -0.93
CA ALA A 98 37.24 -14.01 -1.98
C ALA A 98 38.65 -13.39 -1.99
N VAL A 99 38.87 -12.28 -1.27
CA VAL A 99 40.14 -11.54 -1.23
C VAL A 99 40.47 -11.07 0.20
N LYS A 100 41.74 -10.82 0.49
CA LYS A 100 42.17 -10.38 1.83
C LYS A 100 41.79 -8.93 2.15
N ALA A 101 41.63 -8.10 1.13
CA ALA A 101 41.23 -6.70 1.23
C ALA A 101 40.54 -6.29 -0.08
N CYS A 102 39.45 -5.58 0.01
CA CYS A 102 38.67 -5.11 -1.15
C CYS A 102 38.27 -3.63 -0.97
N PRO A 103 38.51 -2.77 -1.97
CA PRO A 103 38.06 -1.37 -1.91
C PRO A 103 36.54 -1.16 -1.76
N LEU A 104 35.73 -2.20 -2.00
CA LEU A 104 34.30 -2.14 -1.80
C LEU A 104 33.92 -2.21 -0.31
N GLU A 105 34.76 -2.77 0.54
CA GLU A 105 34.48 -2.88 1.97
C GLU A 105 34.38 -1.50 2.62
N GLY A 106 33.34 -1.28 3.40
CA GLY A 106 33.01 0.00 3.99
C GLY A 106 32.26 0.96 3.08
N GLN A 107 32.07 0.64 1.78
CA GLN A 107 31.30 1.50 0.88
C GLN A 107 29.81 1.17 0.92
N GLN A 108 28.96 2.21 1.01
CA GLN A 108 27.54 2.08 0.81
C GLN A 108 27.24 2.02 -0.69
N CYS A 109 26.92 0.83 -1.17
CA CYS A 109 26.74 0.55 -2.60
C CYS A 109 25.27 0.39 -2.99
N LEU A 110 24.37 0.23 -2.03
CA LEU A 110 22.96 -0.06 -2.27
C LEU A 110 22.05 0.91 -1.52
N LYS A 111 20.90 1.20 -2.13
CA LYS A 111 19.83 1.91 -1.47
C LYS A 111 19.30 1.06 -0.32
N HIS A 112 19.14 1.67 0.85
CA HIS A 112 18.39 1.09 1.96
C HIS A 112 17.02 1.76 2.08
N TYR A 113 16.09 1.05 2.67
CA TYR A 113 14.72 1.53 2.85
C TYR A 113 14.35 1.49 4.33
N PRO A 114 13.92 2.61 4.92
CA PRO A 114 13.31 2.58 6.25
C PRO A 114 12.13 1.62 6.28
N VAL A 115 12.07 0.78 7.31
CA VAL A 115 11.08 -0.28 7.43
C VAL A 115 10.49 -0.30 8.82
N GLN A 116 9.17 -0.51 8.93
CA GLN A 116 8.45 -0.66 10.20
C GLN A 116 7.46 -1.83 10.10
N GLU A 117 7.25 -2.51 11.21
CA GLU A 117 6.24 -3.57 11.31
C GLU A 117 5.15 -3.19 12.30
N THR A 118 3.91 -3.28 11.87
CA THR A 118 2.76 -3.03 12.73
C THR A 118 1.52 -3.74 12.25
N ARG A 119 0.68 -4.19 13.18
CA ARG A 119 -0.61 -4.85 12.88
C ARG A 119 -0.54 -6.00 11.87
N GLY A 120 0.59 -6.72 11.87
CA GLY A 120 0.83 -7.86 10.98
C GLY A 120 1.22 -7.48 9.55
N GLY A 121 1.50 -6.21 9.29
CA GLY A 121 2.01 -5.69 8.02
C GLY A 121 3.41 -5.10 8.16
N ILE A 122 4.25 -5.31 7.17
CA ILE A 122 5.56 -4.67 7.03
C ILE A 122 5.39 -3.48 6.07
N PHE A 123 5.74 -2.29 6.55
CA PHE A 123 5.68 -1.03 5.83
C PHE A 123 7.09 -0.59 5.46
N VAL A 124 7.25 -0.11 4.24
CA VAL A 124 8.50 0.43 3.72
C VAL A 124 8.29 1.86 3.27
N TRP A 125 9.23 2.74 3.60
CA TRP A 125 9.26 4.12 3.11
C TRP A 125 9.92 4.18 1.73
N PHE A 126 9.20 4.73 0.77
CA PHE A 126 9.73 4.97 -0.58
C PHE A 126 10.00 6.47 -0.75
N GLY A 127 11.12 6.93 -0.21
CA GLY A 127 11.60 8.28 -0.43
C GLY A 127 12.17 8.49 -1.83
N ASP A 128 12.18 9.75 -2.26
CA ASP A 128 12.92 10.22 -3.43
C ASP A 128 14.33 10.73 -3.03
N ALA A 129 15.05 11.30 -3.99
CA ALA A 129 16.39 11.83 -3.75
C ALA A 129 16.45 13.00 -2.76
N LEU A 130 15.32 13.67 -2.51
CA LEU A 130 15.20 14.83 -1.59
C LEU A 130 14.71 14.43 -0.20
N HIS A 131 14.08 13.26 -0.07
CA HIS A 131 13.39 12.80 1.13
C HIS A 131 13.83 11.36 1.48
N SER A 132 15.12 11.19 1.78
CA SER A 132 15.67 9.91 2.26
C SER A 132 15.16 9.57 3.67
N GLU A 133 14.96 10.59 4.52
CA GLU A 133 14.43 10.41 5.86
C GLU A 133 12.90 10.29 5.83
N PRO A 134 12.34 9.29 6.52
CA PRO A 134 10.91 9.05 6.50
C PRO A 134 10.15 10.06 7.37
N SER A 135 8.98 10.48 6.91
CA SER A 135 7.98 11.07 7.81
C SER A 135 7.46 9.98 8.79
N PRO A 136 6.90 10.36 9.94
CA PRO A 136 6.26 9.39 10.83
C PRO A 136 5.20 8.54 10.09
N LEU A 137 5.12 7.26 10.40
CA LEU A 137 4.05 6.39 9.90
C LEU A 137 2.77 6.67 10.68
N GLU A 138 1.88 7.44 10.09
CA GLU A 138 0.58 7.76 10.67
C GLU A 138 -0.50 6.78 10.20
N LEU A 139 -1.05 6.03 11.14
CA LEU A 139 -2.10 5.06 10.91
C LEU A 139 -3.44 5.55 11.46
N PRO A 140 -4.57 5.13 10.86
CA PRO A 140 -5.88 5.45 11.40
C PRO A 140 -6.07 4.77 12.78
N GLU A 141 -6.96 5.34 13.62
CA GLU A 141 -7.28 4.83 14.96
C GLU A 141 -7.49 3.30 15.00
N GLN A 142 -8.13 2.77 13.97
CA GLN A 142 -8.44 1.34 13.86
C GLN A 142 -7.19 0.45 13.82
N LEU A 143 -6.06 1.00 13.42
CA LEU A 143 -4.76 0.31 13.42
C LEU A 143 -3.81 0.84 14.50
N ALA A 144 -3.98 2.07 14.96
CA ALA A 144 -3.13 2.68 15.97
C ALA A 144 -3.49 2.23 17.41
N SER A 145 -4.80 2.05 17.69
CA SER A 145 -5.30 1.75 19.04
C SER A 145 -5.47 0.25 19.31
N ASP A 146 -5.15 -0.19 20.52
CA ASP A 146 -5.36 -1.56 20.98
C ASP A 146 -6.82 -1.89 21.33
N ASP A 147 -7.71 -0.90 21.35
CA ASP A 147 -9.16 -1.11 21.46
C ASP A 147 -9.76 -1.81 20.24
N TRP A 148 -9.01 -1.86 19.15
CA TRP A 148 -9.42 -2.46 17.90
C TRP A 148 -8.75 -3.82 17.69
N ALA A 149 -9.54 -4.81 17.32
CA ALA A 149 -9.04 -6.06 16.77
C ALA A 149 -9.03 -5.96 15.24
N SER A 150 -7.92 -6.33 14.63
CA SER A 150 -7.74 -6.29 13.18
C SER A 150 -7.29 -7.64 12.62
N MET A 151 -7.72 -7.93 11.39
CA MET A 151 -7.31 -9.08 10.59
C MET A 151 -6.84 -8.58 9.23
N LEU A 152 -5.58 -8.81 8.90
CA LEU A 152 -5.01 -8.45 7.60
C LEU A 152 -5.35 -9.50 6.56
N CYS A 153 -5.88 -9.05 5.43
CA CYS A 153 -6.05 -9.81 4.19
C CYS A 153 -5.28 -9.11 3.09
N THR A 154 -4.70 -9.87 2.18
CA THR A 154 -3.93 -9.32 1.06
C THR A 154 -4.06 -10.21 -0.16
N ALA A 155 -4.14 -9.59 -1.33
CA ALA A 155 -4.15 -10.26 -2.63
C ALA A 155 -3.35 -9.45 -3.64
N MET A 156 -2.82 -10.11 -4.65
CA MET A 156 -2.25 -9.47 -5.82
C MET A 156 -3.32 -9.47 -6.93
N TRP A 157 -3.49 -8.33 -7.59
CA TRP A 157 -4.38 -8.18 -8.73
C TRP A 157 -3.59 -7.75 -9.96
N GLU A 158 -3.94 -8.30 -11.12
CA GLU A 158 -3.33 -7.99 -12.41
C GLU A 158 -3.97 -6.72 -13.02
N CYS A 159 -3.89 -5.62 -12.29
CA CYS A 159 -4.32 -4.30 -12.75
C CYS A 159 -3.43 -3.21 -12.14
N ASN A 160 -3.44 -2.02 -12.76
CA ASN A 160 -2.76 -0.87 -12.17
C ASN A 160 -3.42 -0.46 -10.84
N HIS A 161 -2.60 -0.09 -9.86
CA HIS A 161 -3.07 0.28 -8.51
C HIS A 161 -4.10 1.40 -8.50
N GLN A 162 -4.09 2.28 -9.50
CA GLN A 162 -5.05 3.37 -9.59
C GLN A 162 -6.48 2.87 -9.83
N TYR A 163 -6.66 1.71 -10.50
CA TYR A 163 -7.98 1.10 -10.63
C TYR A 163 -8.48 0.54 -9.30
N ALA A 164 -7.60 -0.03 -8.49
CA ALA A 164 -7.96 -0.49 -7.15
C ALA A 164 -8.35 0.69 -6.23
N VAL A 165 -7.65 1.83 -6.33
CA VAL A 165 -8.03 3.06 -5.62
C VAL A 165 -9.40 3.58 -6.10
N ASP A 166 -9.61 3.67 -7.41
CA ASP A 166 -10.87 4.13 -8.00
C ASP A 166 -12.06 3.26 -7.55
N ASN A 167 -11.89 1.94 -7.53
CA ASN A 167 -12.90 0.99 -7.08
C ASN A 167 -13.27 1.22 -5.60
N VAL A 168 -12.27 1.26 -4.71
CA VAL A 168 -12.54 1.47 -3.29
C VAL A 168 -13.15 2.85 -3.03
N MET A 169 -12.79 3.87 -3.83
CA MET A 169 -13.32 5.23 -3.70
C MET A 169 -14.71 5.43 -4.30
N ASP A 170 -15.35 4.37 -4.80
CA ASP A 170 -16.72 4.39 -5.32
C ASP A 170 -17.71 3.64 -4.41
N PRO A 171 -18.44 4.31 -3.50
CA PRO A 171 -19.44 3.64 -2.67
C PRO A 171 -20.65 3.11 -3.44
N MET A 172 -20.84 3.48 -4.71
CA MET A 172 -22.02 3.06 -5.48
C MET A 172 -21.90 1.64 -6.02
N HIS A 173 -20.70 1.18 -6.36
CA HIS A 173 -20.52 -0.19 -6.87
C HIS A 173 -21.00 -1.25 -5.87
N GLY A 174 -20.89 -0.98 -4.56
CA GLY A 174 -21.31 -1.92 -3.52
C GLY A 174 -22.77 -2.37 -3.62
N ALA A 175 -23.67 -1.48 -4.02
CA ALA A 175 -25.08 -1.82 -4.18
C ALA A 175 -25.39 -2.69 -5.41
N TYR A 176 -24.48 -2.75 -6.37
CA TYR A 176 -24.62 -3.50 -7.63
C TYR A 176 -23.73 -4.74 -7.63
N LEU A 177 -22.43 -4.56 -7.56
CA LEU A 177 -21.45 -5.64 -7.63
C LEU A 177 -21.61 -6.61 -6.46
N HIS A 178 -21.81 -6.07 -5.25
CA HIS A 178 -21.95 -6.86 -4.03
C HIS A 178 -23.40 -7.12 -3.62
N ALA A 179 -24.36 -6.95 -4.53
CA ALA A 179 -25.80 -7.08 -4.25
C ALA A 179 -26.22 -8.44 -3.68
N ARG A 180 -25.41 -9.48 -3.86
CA ARG A 180 -25.65 -10.84 -3.34
C ARG A 180 -24.84 -11.17 -2.10
N SER A 181 -23.92 -10.29 -1.67
CA SER A 181 -23.13 -10.53 -0.47
C SER A 181 -23.98 -10.38 0.79
N HIS A 182 -23.63 -11.12 1.83
CA HIS A 182 -24.36 -11.09 3.10
C HIS A 182 -24.23 -9.74 3.84
N SER A 183 -23.15 -8.99 3.59
CA SER A 183 -22.81 -7.75 4.30
C SER A 183 -23.10 -6.49 3.51
N MET A 184 -23.25 -6.57 2.19
CA MET A 184 -23.34 -5.41 1.31
C MET A 184 -24.58 -5.39 0.39
N ALA A 185 -25.53 -6.30 0.61
CA ALA A 185 -26.74 -6.43 -0.19
C ALA A 185 -27.80 -5.33 0.04
N MET A 186 -27.65 -4.57 1.12
CA MET A 186 -28.61 -3.53 1.52
C MET A 186 -28.16 -2.18 0.97
N GLY A 187 -29.09 -1.24 0.86
CA GLY A 187 -28.83 0.14 0.45
C GLY A 187 -29.47 0.54 -0.86
N ASP A 188 -29.59 1.84 -1.03
CA ASP A 188 -30.24 2.42 -2.20
C ASP A 188 -29.33 2.29 -3.43
N LYS A 189 -29.92 1.87 -4.54
CA LYS A 189 -29.30 1.82 -5.86
C LYS A 189 -29.27 3.19 -6.57
N GLN A 190 -29.97 4.16 -6.01
CA GLN A 190 -29.94 5.56 -6.43
C GLN A 190 -29.61 6.42 -5.22
N ALA A 191 -28.59 7.23 -5.32
CA ALA A 191 -28.20 8.14 -4.24
C ALA A 191 -27.54 9.38 -4.83
N GLU A 192 -27.70 10.50 -4.15
CA GLU A 192 -26.86 11.67 -4.38
C GLU A 192 -25.53 11.49 -3.65
N MET A 193 -24.44 11.94 -4.28
CA MET A 193 -23.11 11.81 -3.74
C MET A 193 -22.53 13.15 -3.34
N ARG A 194 -21.72 13.15 -2.30
CA ARG A 194 -21.04 14.35 -1.80
C ARG A 194 -19.58 14.07 -1.45
N VAL A 195 -18.71 15.02 -1.82
CA VAL A 195 -17.31 15.03 -1.41
C VAL A 195 -17.11 16.01 -0.27
N LYS A 196 -16.47 15.59 0.80
CA LYS A 196 -16.10 16.41 1.96
C LYS A 196 -14.59 16.37 2.19
N LYS A 197 -14.03 17.51 2.66
CA LYS A 197 -12.70 17.50 3.27
C LYS A 197 -12.78 16.91 4.69
N THR A 198 -11.78 16.15 5.05
CA THR A 198 -11.59 15.63 6.41
C THR A 198 -10.26 16.12 6.97
N PRO A 199 -9.98 15.96 8.27
CA PRO A 199 -8.66 16.28 8.84
C PRO A 199 -7.52 15.49 8.19
N HIS A 200 -7.80 14.31 7.64
CA HIS A 200 -6.78 13.43 7.06
C HIS A 200 -6.73 13.47 5.53
N GLY A 201 -7.78 13.96 4.86
CA GLY A 201 -7.85 13.98 3.40
C GLY A 201 -9.23 14.30 2.87
N ILE A 202 -9.84 13.38 2.12
CA ILE A 202 -11.17 13.55 1.52
C ILE A 202 -12.05 12.35 1.78
N MET A 203 -13.34 12.63 1.98
CA MET A 203 -14.40 11.63 2.13
C MET A 203 -15.39 11.76 1.00
N PHE A 204 -15.83 10.63 0.47
CA PHE A 204 -16.89 10.52 -0.49
C PHE A 204 -18.03 9.71 0.12
N GLU A 205 -19.27 10.25 0.10
CA GLU A 205 -20.40 9.67 0.82
C GLU A 205 -21.72 9.80 0.06
N LYS A 206 -22.62 8.85 0.31
CA LYS A 206 -24.03 8.92 -0.10
C LYS A 206 -24.77 9.90 0.80
N ILE A 207 -25.55 10.82 0.21
CA ILE A 207 -26.37 11.75 0.96
C ILE A 207 -27.63 11.04 1.46
N GLY A 208 -27.98 11.29 2.73
CA GLY A 208 -29.22 10.72 3.31
C GLY A 208 -29.15 9.24 3.67
N GLN A 209 -28.03 8.56 3.40
CA GLN A 209 -27.83 7.17 3.78
C GLN A 209 -26.57 7.03 4.64
N ARG A 210 -26.71 6.42 5.82
CA ARG A 210 -25.58 6.17 6.73
C ARG A 210 -25.87 4.90 7.53
N GLU A 211 -24.83 4.09 7.76
CA GLU A 211 -24.91 2.83 8.51
C GLU A 211 -25.91 1.80 7.92
N VAL A 212 -26.11 1.83 6.61
CA VAL A 212 -26.96 0.87 5.88
C VAL A 212 -26.14 -0.13 5.11
N ASN A 213 -25.09 0.36 4.41
CA ASN A 213 -24.19 -0.47 3.60
C ASN A 213 -22.81 0.20 3.50
N PHE A 214 -22.13 0.02 2.38
CA PHE A 214 -20.98 0.81 1.97
C PHE A 214 -21.46 2.20 1.54
N ASP A 215 -21.53 3.10 2.50
CA ASP A 215 -22.18 4.41 2.32
C ASP A 215 -21.20 5.56 2.18
N TRP A 216 -19.97 5.33 2.57
CA TRP A 216 -18.90 6.33 2.54
C TRP A 216 -17.52 5.67 2.50
N VAL A 217 -16.58 6.40 1.95
CA VAL A 217 -15.15 6.08 1.97
C VAL A 217 -14.33 7.34 2.18
N GLU A 218 -13.27 7.25 2.94
CA GLU A 218 -12.28 8.30 3.15
C GLU A 218 -10.93 7.86 2.60
N LEU A 219 -10.29 8.73 1.83
CA LEU A 219 -8.88 8.61 1.46
C LEU A 219 -8.08 9.60 2.31
N ALA A 220 -7.13 9.10 3.06
CA ALA A 220 -6.20 9.89 3.84
C ALA A 220 -4.88 10.11 3.08
N ASP A 221 -4.21 11.18 3.48
CA ASP A 221 -2.93 11.62 2.95
C ASP A 221 -2.08 12.13 4.13
N THR A 222 -1.55 11.19 4.91
CA THR A 222 -0.86 11.43 6.19
C THR A 222 0.53 10.78 6.22
N GLY A 223 1.29 10.86 5.12
CA GLY A 223 2.57 10.13 5.00
C GLY A 223 2.39 8.66 4.65
N SER A 224 1.17 8.13 4.72
CA SER A 224 0.70 6.92 4.06
C SER A 224 -0.70 7.17 3.49
N MET A 225 -1.01 6.57 2.35
CA MET A 225 -2.31 6.74 1.70
C MET A 225 -3.20 5.56 2.01
N TRP A 226 -3.97 5.65 3.09
CA TRP A 226 -4.95 4.63 3.44
C TRP A 226 -6.36 5.06 3.07
N MET A 227 -7.16 4.08 2.69
CA MET A 227 -8.60 4.22 2.47
C MET A 227 -9.33 3.61 3.66
N ARG A 228 -10.39 4.28 4.12
CA ARG A 228 -11.20 3.82 5.25
C ARG A 228 -12.67 3.85 4.90
N LEU A 229 -13.34 2.75 5.18
CA LEU A 229 -14.79 2.63 5.06
C LEU A 229 -15.38 1.81 6.21
N SER A 230 -16.68 1.89 6.42
CA SER A 230 -17.38 1.04 7.38
C SER A 230 -18.52 0.27 6.73
N ILE A 231 -18.70 -0.97 7.17
CA ILE A 231 -19.82 -1.80 6.83
C ILE A 231 -20.62 -2.02 8.12
N PRO A 232 -21.90 -1.63 8.19
CA PRO A 232 -22.70 -1.78 9.37
C PRO A 232 -22.99 -3.24 9.67
N TYR A 233 -22.85 -3.63 10.94
CA TYR A 233 -23.30 -4.92 11.44
C TYR A 233 -24.51 -4.74 12.32
N GLN A 234 -25.54 -5.55 12.06
CA GLN A 234 -26.71 -5.61 12.92
C GLN A 234 -26.33 -6.18 14.29
N LYS A 235 -27.03 -5.75 15.35
CA LYS A 235 -26.80 -6.21 16.73
C LYS A 235 -26.82 -7.73 16.88
N LYS A 236 -27.61 -8.44 16.07
CA LYS A 236 -27.67 -9.92 16.05
C LYS A 236 -26.36 -10.59 15.63
N HIS A 237 -25.44 -9.84 14.99
CA HIS A 237 -24.12 -10.35 14.58
C HIS A 237 -23.04 -10.11 15.64
N GLY A 238 -23.43 -9.77 16.86
CA GLY A 238 -22.56 -9.62 18.02
C GLY A 238 -22.17 -8.17 18.32
N PRO A 239 -21.47 -7.95 19.43
CA PRO A 239 -21.06 -6.63 19.90
C PRO A 239 -19.99 -6.00 19.01
N GLY A 240 -19.73 -4.69 19.20
CA GLY A 240 -18.64 -3.96 18.55
C GLY A 240 -19.10 -3.05 17.40
N GLY A 241 -20.39 -3.00 17.08
CA GLY A 241 -20.93 -2.07 16.07
C GLY A 241 -20.42 -2.35 14.67
N SER A 242 -20.23 -1.29 13.89
CA SER A 242 -19.76 -1.36 12.52
C SER A 242 -18.38 -2.01 12.40
N PHE A 243 -18.19 -2.65 11.28
CA PHE A 243 -16.95 -3.26 10.88
C PHE A 243 -16.21 -2.28 9.94
N TYR A 244 -14.97 -1.99 10.23
CA TYR A 244 -14.16 -1.08 9.43
C TYR A 244 -13.19 -1.83 8.55
N ILE A 245 -12.99 -1.32 7.35
CA ILE A 245 -11.95 -1.76 6.43
C ILE A 245 -10.96 -0.60 6.28
N ILE A 246 -9.68 -0.90 6.51
CA ILE A 246 -8.57 -0.02 6.19
C ILE A 246 -7.84 -0.63 5.02
N GLY A 247 -7.86 0.04 3.89
CA GLY A 247 -7.33 -0.44 2.62
C GLY A 247 -6.09 0.31 2.17
N TYR A 248 -5.18 -0.40 1.52
CA TYR A 248 -4.05 0.15 0.78
C TYR A 248 -3.96 -0.55 -0.57
N ALA A 249 -3.63 0.20 -1.60
CA ALA A 249 -3.30 -0.31 -2.93
C ALA A 249 -1.81 -0.02 -3.21
N THR A 250 -0.95 -0.98 -2.89
CA THR A 250 0.50 -0.82 -3.06
C THR A 250 0.90 -1.25 -4.47
N PRO A 251 1.43 -0.36 -5.31
CA PRO A 251 1.90 -0.74 -6.64
C PRO A 251 3.00 -1.81 -6.56
N ILE A 252 2.91 -2.85 -7.37
CA ILE A 252 4.03 -3.76 -7.63
C ILE A 252 4.83 -3.17 -8.79
N ASP A 253 4.15 -2.97 -9.90
CA ASP A 253 4.62 -2.31 -11.13
C ASP A 253 3.46 -1.60 -11.82
N GLU A 254 3.60 -1.26 -13.10
CA GLU A 254 2.57 -0.56 -13.87
C GLU A 254 1.29 -1.36 -14.08
N ASN A 255 1.34 -2.69 -13.98
CA ASN A 255 0.26 -3.61 -14.31
C ASN A 255 -0.24 -4.45 -13.13
N HIS A 256 0.44 -4.40 -11.99
CA HIS A 256 0.11 -5.24 -10.84
C HIS A 256 0.05 -4.40 -9.57
N VAL A 257 -0.92 -4.72 -8.74
CA VAL A 257 -1.10 -4.11 -7.41
C VAL A 257 -1.18 -5.18 -6.32
N GLN A 258 -0.54 -4.91 -5.18
CA GLN A 258 -0.76 -5.67 -3.96
C GLN A 258 -1.76 -4.91 -3.10
N VAL A 259 -2.94 -5.44 -2.91
CA VAL A 259 -3.92 -4.86 -2.00
C VAL A 259 -3.75 -5.40 -0.60
N PHE A 260 -3.91 -4.53 0.39
CA PHE A 260 -3.90 -4.86 1.81
C PHE A 260 -5.17 -4.33 2.43
N PHE A 261 -5.96 -5.21 3.06
CA PHE A 261 -7.19 -4.83 3.75
C PHE A 261 -7.15 -5.32 5.18
N TRP A 262 -7.06 -4.39 6.14
CA TRP A 262 -7.29 -4.68 7.55
C TRP A 262 -8.77 -4.58 7.85
N ARG A 263 -9.34 -5.68 8.29
CA ARG A 263 -10.71 -5.75 8.75
C ARG A 263 -10.73 -5.56 10.24
N CYS A 264 -11.31 -4.46 10.69
CA CYS A 264 -11.18 -3.94 12.04
C CYS A 264 -12.52 -3.88 12.75
N ARG A 265 -12.53 -4.24 14.03
CA ARG A 265 -13.71 -4.10 14.87
C ARG A 265 -13.30 -3.63 16.27
N LYS A 266 -14.08 -2.70 16.85
CA LYS A 266 -13.85 -2.19 18.20
C LYS A 266 -14.37 -3.19 19.22
N VAL A 267 -13.50 -4.09 19.69
CA VAL A 267 -13.80 -5.17 20.63
C VAL A 267 -12.62 -5.42 21.56
N SER A 268 -12.91 -5.72 22.83
CA SER A 268 -11.89 -5.98 23.86
C SER A 268 -12.25 -7.23 24.68
N GLY A 269 -11.30 -7.71 25.49
CA GLY A 269 -11.48 -8.87 26.36
C GLY A 269 -12.02 -10.09 25.60
N TRP A 270 -12.96 -10.82 26.21
CA TRP A 270 -13.56 -12.02 25.64
C TRP A 270 -14.29 -11.78 24.30
N GLN A 271 -14.80 -10.57 24.07
CA GLN A 271 -15.43 -10.20 22.80
C GLN A 271 -14.44 -10.21 21.64
N ARG A 272 -13.17 -9.81 21.91
CA ARG A 272 -12.07 -9.86 20.92
C ARG A 272 -11.78 -11.30 20.50
N ASP A 273 -11.70 -12.20 21.47
CA ASP A 273 -11.39 -13.61 21.19
C ASP A 273 -12.55 -14.28 20.44
N THR A 274 -13.78 -14.01 20.86
CA THR A 274 -14.99 -14.48 20.18
C THR A 274 -15.06 -13.97 18.75
N TRP A 275 -14.78 -12.68 18.54
CA TRP A 275 -14.78 -12.12 17.19
C TRP A 275 -13.68 -12.71 16.31
N ARG A 276 -12.47 -12.90 16.85
CA ARG A 276 -11.37 -13.54 16.12
C ARG A 276 -11.69 -14.96 15.72
N PHE A 277 -12.33 -15.72 16.59
CA PHE A 277 -12.79 -17.07 16.31
C PHE A 277 -13.86 -17.09 15.21
N LEU A 278 -14.91 -16.27 15.34
CA LEU A 278 -15.98 -16.17 14.36
C LEU A 278 -15.47 -15.68 13.02
N TYR A 279 -14.56 -14.72 13.02
CA TYR A 279 -13.96 -14.19 11.81
C TYR A 279 -13.25 -15.30 11.02
N ARG A 280 -12.31 -15.98 11.64
CA ARG A 280 -11.52 -17.02 10.98
C ARG A 280 -12.35 -18.22 10.51
N ASN A 281 -13.37 -18.59 11.25
CA ASN A 281 -14.13 -19.81 10.97
C ASN A 281 -15.38 -19.59 10.11
N ARG A 282 -15.85 -18.35 9.96
CA ARG A 282 -17.10 -18.06 9.25
C ARG A 282 -17.07 -16.80 8.38
N LEU A 283 -16.53 -15.70 8.89
CA LEU A 283 -16.67 -14.40 8.20
C LEU A 283 -15.60 -14.17 7.15
N GLU A 284 -14.43 -14.75 7.33
CA GLU A 284 -13.29 -14.54 6.41
C GLU A 284 -13.63 -14.96 4.98
N GLY A 285 -14.20 -16.15 4.79
CA GLY A 285 -14.63 -16.62 3.46
C GLY A 285 -15.65 -15.70 2.80
N LEU A 286 -16.66 -15.24 3.57
CA LEU A 286 -17.68 -14.33 3.06
C LEU A 286 -17.11 -12.95 2.67
N HIS A 287 -16.08 -12.48 3.37
CA HIS A 287 -15.40 -11.24 3.02
C HIS A 287 -14.45 -11.41 1.83
N TRP A 288 -13.87 -12.60 1.66
CA TRP A 288 -13.10 -12.92 0.45
C TRP A 288 -13.98 -12.96 -0.80
N GLU A 289 -15.21 -13.47 -0.71
CA GLU A 289 -16.17 -13.43 -1.83
C GLU A 289 -16.42 -12.00 -2.33
N VAL A 290 -16.52 -11.02 -1.42
CA VAL A 290 -16.68 -9.60 -1.79
C VAL A 290 -15.43 -9.10 -2.51
N LEU A 291 -14.26 -9.36 -1.95
CA LEU A 291 -12.98 -8.90 -2.51
C LEU A 291 -12.70 -9.55 -3.89
N GLU A 292 -13.10 -10.82 -4.07
CA GLU A 292 -12.97 -11.54 -5.34
C GLU A 292 -13.87 -10.95 -6.44
N GLN A 293 -15.04 -10.41 -6.09
CA GLN A 293 -15.90 -9.72 -7.05
C GLN A 293 -15.22 -8.45 -7.59
N ASP A 294 -14.55 -7.68 -6.73
CA ASP A 294 -13.75 -6.52 -7.14
C ASP A 294 -12.59 -6.94 -8.04
N HIS A 295 -11.85 -7.95 -7.63
CA HIS A 295 -10.75 -8.55 -8.36
C HIS A 295 -11.14 -8.92 -9.80
N VAL A 296 -12.19 -9.72 -9.95
CA VAL A 296 -12.69 -10.17 -11.27
C VAL A 296 -13.06 -9.00 -12.18
N VAL A 297 -13.71 -7.95 -11.64
CA VAL A 297 -14.08 -6.78 -12.45
C VAL A 297 -12.84 -6.01 -12.89
N LEU A 298 -11.90 -5.76 -11.97
CA LEU A 298 -10.74 -4.92 -12.25
C LEU A 298 -9.74 -5.57 -13.21
N GLU A 299 -9.57 -6.88 -13.15
CA GLU A 299 -8.71 -7.62 -14.10
C GLU A 299 -9.32 -7.76 -15.49
N ASN A 300 -10.64 -7.60 -15.61
CA ASN A 300 -11.37 -7.70 -16.89
C ASN A 300 -11.77 -6.34 -17.48
N LEU A 301 -11.21 -5.23 -16.98
CA LEU A 301 -11.37 -3.93 -17.63
C LEU A 301 -10.74 -3.95 -19.02
N ALA A 302 -11.36 -3.23 -19.96
CA ALA A 302 -10.80 -3.10 -21.30
C ALA A 302 -9.39 -2.49 -21.26
N PRO A 303 -8.48 -2.88 -22.15
CA PRO A 303 -7.19 -2.21 -22.30
C PRO A 303 -7.41 -0.71 -22.51
N ASN A 304 -6.62 0.12 -21.80
CA ASN A 304 -6.75 1.58 -21.82
C ASN A 304 -8.14 2.12 -21.41
N ALA A 305 -8.83 1.42 -20.51
CA ALA A 305 -10.15 1.82 -20.03
C ALA A 305 -10.22 3.29 -19.62
N ARG A 306 -9.24 3.80 -18.88
CA ARG A 306 -9.17 5.22 -18.44
C ARG A 306 -9.14 6.24 -19.59
N GLN A 307 -8.61 5.88 -20.74
CA GLN A 307 -8.54 6.79 -21.89
C GLN A 307 -9.86 6.88 -22.64
N ASN A 308 -10.74 5.89 -22.45
CA ASN A 308 -12.01 5.73 -23.17
C ASN A 308 -13.23 5.77 -22.25
N GLU A 309 -13.08 6.12 -20.97
CA GLU A 309 -14.17 6.18 -20.00
C GLU A 309 -15.05 7.42 -20.19
N PHE A 310 -16.32 7.26 -19.86
CA PHE A 310 -17.29 8.35 -19.78
C PHE A 310 -17.76 8.49 -18.35
N LEU A 311 -17.23 9.48 -17.65
CA LEU A 311 -17.57 9.73 -16.24
C LEU A 311 -18.96 10.36 -16.11
N TYR A 312 -19.66 10.05 -15.03
CA TYR A 312 -20.98 10.60 -14.73
C TYR A 312 -21.02 11.18 -13.30
N GLN A 313 -22.20 11.58 -12.81
CA GLN A 313 -22.33 12.38 -11.58
C GLN A 313 -21.71 11.71 -10.33
N HIS A 314 -21.74 10.38 -10.24
CA HIS A 314 -21.22 9.66 -9.07
C HIS A 314 -19.69 9.57 -9.07
N ASP A 315 -19.02 9.81 -10.20
CA ASP A 315 -17.57 9.75 -10.30
C ASP A 315 -16.85 11.00 -9.76
N THR A 316 -17.59 11.97 -9.23
CA THR A 316 -17.02 13.23 -8.72
C THR A 316 -15.96 13.01 -7.65
N GLY A 317 -16.14 12.02 -6.77
CA GLY A 317 -15.17 11.67 -5.73
C GLY A 317 -13.90 11.12 -6.32
N MET A 318 -14.02 10.13 -7.20
CA MET A 318 -12.92 9.51 -7.92
C MET A 318 -12.13 10.54 -8.77
N ALA A 319 -12.82 11.41 -9.52
CA ALA A 319 -12.19 12.46 -10.30
C ALA A 319 -11.36 13.43 -9.45
N ARG A 320 -11.81 13.72 -8.21
CA ARG A 320 -11.04 14.55 -7.26
C ARG A 320 -9.80 13.82 -6.73
N VAL A 321 -9.90 12.54 -6.45
CA VAL A 321 -8.74 11.71 -6.04
C VAL A 321 -7.69 11.69 -7.14
N ARG A 322 -8.09 11.43 -8.38
CA ARG A 322 -7.19 11.41 -9.54
C ARG A 322 -6.47 12.75 -9.72
N ARG A 323 -7.22 13.86 -9.64
CA ARG A 323 -6.63 15.20 -9.72
C ARG A 323 -5.66 15.50 -8.58
N MET A 324 -5.97 15.04 -7.36
CA MET A 324 -5.05 15.16 -6.22
C MET A 324 -3.74 14.38 -6.48
N PHE A 325 -3.81 13.19 -7.02
CA PHE A 325 -2.63 12.38 -7.36
C PHE A 325 -1.81 13.05 -8.46
N GLU A 326 -2.45 13.58 -9.52
CA GLU A 326 -1.78 14.34 -10.58
C GLU A 326 -1.03 15.55 -10.00
N GLN A 327 -1.68 16.37 -9.17
CA GLN A 327 -1.06 17.53 -8.54
C GLN A 327 0.14 17.15 -7.66
N LYS A 328 0.05 16.02 -6.94
CA LYS A 328 1.17 15.52 -6.13
C LYS A 328 2.33 15.04 -7.00
N ALA A 329 2.06 14.32 -8.07
CA ALA A 329 3.07 13.88 -9.01
C ALA A 329 3.78 15.08 -9.67
N GLU A 330 3.02 16.08 -10.10
CA GLU A 330 3.57 17.33 -10.64
C GLU A 330 4.48 18.03 -9.63
N ALA A 331 4.05 18.14 -8.37
CA ALA A 331 4.82 18.77 -7.32
C ALA A 331 6.14 18.01 -7.02
N GLN A 332 6.08 16.67 -6.96
CA GLN A 332 7.28 15.84 -6.75
C GLN A 332 8.29 16.01 -7.88
N LEU A 333 7.83 15.95 -9.14
CA LEU A 333 8.69 16.14 -10.31
C LEU A 333 9.28 17.55 -10.37
N ALA A 334 8.48 18.58 -10.08
CA ALA A 334 8.96 19.96 -10.06
C ALA A 334 10.04 20.19 -8.98
N ALA A 335 9.90 19.59 -7.80
CA ALA A 335 10.90 19.65 -6.74
C ALA A 335 12.22 18.99 -7.17
N LEU A 336 12.16 17.80 -7.77
CA LEU A 336 13.34 17.09 -8.29
C LEU A 336 14.04 17.89 -9.40
N ASP A 337 13.28 18.48 -10.33
CA ASP A 337 13.82 19.29 -11.42
C ASP A 337 14.48 20.58 -10.92
N ALA A 338 14.00 21.16 -9.83
CA ALA A 338 14.57 22.36 -9.22
C ALA A 338 15.98 22.13 -8.66
N VAL A 339 16.23 20.93 -8.11
CA VAL A 339 17.55 20.56 -7.56
C VAL A 339 18.50 20.07 -8.65
N ALA A 340 17.97 19.43 -9.69
CA ALA A 340 18.78 18.94 -10.81
C ALA A 340 19.34 20.07 -11.70
N LYS A 341 18.78 21.28 -11.65
CA LYS A 341 19.32 22.44 -12.37
C LYS A 341 20.53 22.97 -11.59
N PRO A 342 21.76 22.96 -12.15
CA PRO A 342 22.88 23.60 -11.51
C PRO A 342 22.53 25.08 -11.32
N SER A 343 22.78 25.63 -10.11
CA SER A 343 22.73 27.06 -9.87
C SER A 343 23.57 27.74 -10.95
N ALA A 344 22.96 28.52 -11.83
CA ALA A 344 23.69 29.40 -12.73
C ALA A 344 24.43 30.37 -11.82
N THR A 345 25.67 30.03 -11.48
CA THR A 345 26.58 30.93 -10.78
C THR A 345 26.80 32.09 -11.72
N THR A 346 26.21 33.21 -11.40
CA THR A 346 26.49 34.52 -12.01
C THR A 346 28.00 34.78 -11.79
N VAL A 347 28.76 34.74 -12.87
CA VAL A 347 30.15 35.23 -12.93
C VAL A 347 30.11 36.74 -13.01
#